data_46b99b775703ac0abbba701331d8b234
#
_entry.id   46b99b775703ac0abbba701331d8b234
#
_cell.length_a   1.000
_cell.length_b   1.000
_cell.length_c   1.000
_cell.angle_alpha   90.00
_cell.angle_beta   90.00
_cell.angle_gamma   90.00
#
_symmetry.space_group_name_H-M   'P 1'
#
loop_
_entity.id
_entity.type
_entity.pdbx_description
1 polymer ?
#
loop_
_entity_poly.entity_id
_entity_poly.type
_entity_poly.pdbx_seq_one_letter_code
_entity_poly.pdbx_strand_id
1 'polypeptide(L)'
;MARILRASCLLSLLLAGFVPPGRGQEKSKTDCHGGMSGTIYEYGALTIDGEEYIPFKQYAGKYILFVNVASYXGLTDQYLELNALQEELGPFGLVILGFPSNQFGKQEPGENSEILPSLKYVRPGGGFVPNFQLFEKGDVNGEKEQKFYTFLKNSCPPTAELLGSPGRLFWEPMKIHDIRWNFEKFLVGPDGIPVMRWYHRTTVSNVKMDILSYMRRQAALSARGK
;
A
#
# COMPACT_ATOMS: atom_id res chain seq x y z
N MET A 1 36.26 -43.09 -20.78
CA MET A 1 35.22 -42.19 -21.31
C MET A 1 33.88 -42.31 -20.60
N ALA A 2 33.44 -43.51 -20.23
CA ALA A 2 32.15 -43.72 -19.57
C ALA A 2 32.05 -43.09 -18.16
N ARG A 3 33.16 -42.98 -17.44
CA ARG A 3 33.15 -42.42 -16.09
C ARG A 3 32.90 -40.90 -16.04
N ILE A 4 33.32 -40.17 -17.08
CA ILE A 4 33.15 -38.71 -17.14
C ILE A 4 31.67 -38.35 -17.33
N LEU A 5 30.95 -39.13 -18.13
CA LEU A 5 29.54 -38.90 -18.40
C LEU A 5 28.66 -39.12 -17.17
N ARG A 6 29.04 -40.14 -16.32
CA ARG A 6 28.29 -40.43 -15.08
C ARG A 6 28.43 -39.31 -14.06
N ALA A 7 29.64 -38.73 -13.94
CA ALA A 7 29.86 -37.60 -13.01
C ALA A 7 29.07 -36.38 -13.40
N SER A 8 28.93 -36.14 -14.71
CA SER A 8 28.18 -34.99 -15.24
C SER A 8 26.69 -35.13 -14.93
N CYS A 9 26.13 -36.33 -15.06
CA CYS A 9 24.72 -36.55 -14.75
C CYS A 9 24.41 -36.38 -13.26
N LEU A 10 25.32 -36.85 -12.39
CA LEU A 10 25.13 -36.69 -10.95
C LEU A 10 25.15 -35.22 -10.53
N LEU A 11 26.04 -34.44 -11.13
CA LEU A 11 26.12 -33.01 -10.83
C LEU A 11 24.83 -32.28 -11.23
N SER A 12 24.28 -32.65 -12.38
CA SER A 12 23.04 -32.05 -12.86
C SER A 12 21.86 -32.36 -11.94
N LEU A 13 21.80 -33.59 -11.43
CA LEU A 13 20.72 -33.96 -10.51
C LEU A 13 20.83 -33.25 -9.16
N LEU A 14 22.05 -33.02 -8.68
CA LEU A 14 22.27 -32.30 -7.43
C LEU A 14 21.85 -30.82 -7.57
N LEU A 15 22.14 -30.21 -8.72
CA LEU A 15 21.74 -28.83 -8.98
C LEU A 15 20.23 -28.70 -9.09
N ALA A 16 19.57 -29.69 -9.70
CA ALA A 16 18.14 -29.67 -9.85
C ALA A 16 17.40 -29.84 -8.52
N GLY A 17 18.06 -30.48 -7.54
CA GLY A 17 17.46 -30.72 -6.23
C GLY A 17 17.62 -29.55 -5.25
N PHE A 18 18.36 -28.50 -5.62
CA PHE A 18 18.60 -27.39 -4.72
C PHE A 18 17.50 -26.34 -4.93
N VAL A 19 16.39 -26.52 -4.22
CA VAL A 19 15.32 -25.52 -4.17
C VAL A 19 15.58 -24.70 -2.92
N PRO A 20 15.84 -23.40 -3.04
CA PRO A 20 16.04 -22.59 -1.84
C PRO A 20 14.76 -22.59 -1.01
N PRO A 21 14.89 -22.53 0.32
CA PRO A 21 13.70 -22.47 1.17
C PRO A 21 12.80 -21.36 0.69
N GLY A 22 11.55 -21.69 0.40
CA GLY A 22 10.62 -20.76 -0.20
C GLY A 22 10.35 -19.58 0.69
N ARG A 23 10.46 -18.41 0.13
CA ARG A 23 9.84 -17.25 0.76
C ARG A 23 8.34 -17.50 0.74
N GLY A 24 7.64 -17.12 1.82
CA GLY A 24 6.20 -17.22 1.83
C GLY A 24 5.62 -16.56 0.59
N GLN A 25 4.50 -17.08 0.12
CA GLN A 25 3.90 -16.58 -1.12
C GLN A 25 3.56 -15.11 -1.01
N GLU A 26 3.98 -14.36 -2.02
CA GLU A 26 3.66 -12.94 -2.18
C GLU A 26 2.90 -12.76 -3.48
N LYS A 27 1.86 -11.95 -3.44
CA LYS A 27 1.12 -11.55 -4.64
C LYS A 27 1.34 -10.05 -4.84
N SER A 28 1.38 -9.62 -6.10
CA SER A 28 1.53 -8.19 -6.36
C SER A 28 0.29 -7.42 -5.90
N LYS A 29 -0.87 -8.05 -5.99
CA LYS A 29 -2.13 -7.47 -5.50
C LYS A 29 -3.11 -8.56 -5.13
N THR A 30 -4.12 -8.17 -4.35
CA THR A 30 -5.29 -9.01 -4.08
C THR A 30 -6.54 -8.19 -4.35
N ASP A 31 -7.59 -8.88 -4.77
CA ASP A 31 -8.90 -8.24 -4.92
C ASP A 31 -9.61 -8.27 -3.58
N CYS A 32 -10.31 -7.19 -3.26
CA CYS A 32 -11.11 -7.12 -2.04
C CYS A 32 -12.44 -7.81 -2.27
N HIS A 33 -13.05 -8.27 -1.18
CA HIS A 33 -14.34 -8.92 -1.27
C HIS A 33 -15.39 -8.02 -0.63
N GLY A 34 -16.61 -8.09 -1.14
CA GLY A 34 -17.69 -7.20 -0.72
C GLY A 34 -18.47 -7.67 0.50
N GLY A 35 -17.81 -8.35 1.43
CA GLY A 35 -18.48 -8.92 2.58
C GLY A 35 -18.67 -8.00 3.77
N MET A 36 -17.96 -6.90 3.82
CA MET A 36 -18.01 -5.97 4.95
C MET A 36 -19.19 -5.02 4.81
N SER A 37 -19.85 -4.73 5.92
CA SER A 37 -20.93 -3.75 5.91
C SER A 37 -20.33 -2.33 6.02
N GLY A 38 -21.00 -1.38 5.40
CA GLY A 38 -20.59 0.02 5.46
C GLY A 38 -19.61 0.38 4.35
N THR A 39 -19.20 1.63 4.36
CA THR A 39 -18.30 2.17 3.37
C THR A 39 -17.20 3.00 4.05
N ILE A 40 -16.20 3.37 3.26
CA ILE A 40 -15.12 4.23 3.75
C ILE A 40 -15.67 5.59 4.20
N TYR A 41 -16.84 5.98 3.72
CA TYR A 41 -17.40 7.30 3.99
C TYR A 41 -17.87 7.49 5.44
N GLU A 42 -17.85 6.43 6.23
CA GLU A 42 -18.14 6.51 7.67
C GLU A 42 -16.93 7.00 8.47
N TYR A 43 -15.79 7.18 7.82
CA TYR A 43 -14.54 7.48 8.48
C TYR A 43 -13.94 8.80 7.97
N GLY A 44 -12.92 9.24 8.64
CA GLY A 44 -12.16 10.43 8.26
C GLY A 44 -10.89 10.50 9.07
N ALA A 45 -10.13 11.58 8.89
CA ALA A 45 -8.85 11.74 9.59
C ALA A 45 -8.46 13.20 9.67
N LEU A 46 -7.57 13.53 10.63
CA LEU A 46 -7.03 14.88 10.76
C LEU A 46 -5.86 15.08 9.80
N THR A 47 -5.84 16.23 9.15
CA THR A 47 -4.71 16.60 8.30
C THR A 47 -3.41 16.64 9.11
N ILE A 48 -2.28 16.57 8.41
CA ILE A 48 -0.99 16.43 9.07
C ILE A 48 -0.67 17.60 10.01
N ASP A 49 -1.21 18.78 9.75
CA ASP A 49 -1.05 19.92 10.65
C ASP A 49 -2.06 19.91 11.80
N GLY A 50 -2.98 18.96 11.82
CA GLY A 50 -3.96 18.80 12.88
C GLY A 50 -5.08 19.81 12.87
N GLU A 51 -5.16 20.65 11.85
CA GLU A 51 -6.08 21.78 11.86
C GLU A 51 -7.46 21.44 11.29
N GLU A 52 -7.55 20.40 10.47
CA GLU A 52 -8.80 20.09 9.79
C GLU A 52 -9.08 18.59 9.85
N TYR A 53 -10.32 18.25 10.22
CA TYR A 53 -10.79 16.87 10.10
C TYR A 53 -11.44 16.72 8.72
N ILE A 54 -10.93 15.77 7.93
CA ILE A 54 -11.48 15.51 6.60
C ILE A 54 -12.30 14.23 6.65
N PRO A 55 -13.63 14.32 6.55
CA PRO A 55 -14.43 13.11 6.38
C PRO A 55 -14.20 12.57 4.97
N PHE A 56 -13.99 11.27 4.86
CA PHE A 56 -13.71 10.70 3.54
C PHE A 56 -14.90 10.78 2.59
N LYS A 57 -16.07 11.04 3.13
CA LYS A 57 -17.27 11.27 2.34
C LYS A 57 -17.09 12.43 1.35
N GLN A 58 -16.22 13.40 1.67
CA GLN A 58 -16.02 14.50 0.73
C GLN A 58 -15.39 14.04 -0.59
N TYR A 59 -14.85 12.82 -0.63
CA TYR A 59 -14.31 12.24 -1.86
C TYR A 59 -15.30 11.30 -2.56
N ALA A 60 -16.57 11.29 -2.15
CA ALA A 60 -17.58 10.42 -2.76
C ALA A 60 -17.63 10.64 -4.27
N GLY A 61 -17.71 9.57 -5.02
CA GLY A 61 -17.69 9.63 -6.47
C GLY A 61 -16.31 9.55 -7.09
N LYS A 62 -15.27 9.61 -6.27
CA LYS A 62 -13.89 9.51 -6.74
C LYS A 62 -13.29 8.18 -6.30
N TYR A 63 -12.27 7.74 -7.02
CA TYR A 63 -11.44 6.63 -6.57
C TYR A 63 -10.45 7.16 -5.55
N ILE A 64 -10.26 6.45 -4.44
CA ILE A 64 -9.33 6.89 -3.40
C ILE A 64 -8.25 5.82 -3.22
N LEU A 65 -6.99 6.24 -3.29
CA LEU A 65 -5.85 5.35 -3.04
C LEU A 65 -5.27 5.69 -1.66
N PHE A 66 -5.41 4.76 -0.73
CA PHE A 66 -4.87 4.87 0.62
C PHE A 66 -3.47 4.29 0.65
N VAL A 67 -2.49 5.06 1.14
CA VAL A 67 -1.09 4.62 1.21
C VAL A 67 -0.55 4.92 2.60
N ASN A 68 -0.01 3.91 3.29
CA ASN A 68 0.72 4.16 4.53
C ASN A 68 2.17 4.47 4.16
N VAL A 69 2.69 5.58 4.67
CA VAL A 69 3.93 6.14 4.19
C VAL A 69 4.95 6.32 5.31
N ALA A 70 6.22 6.47 4.91
CA ALA A 70 7.31 6.78 5.82
C ALA A 70 8.40 7.54 5.07
N SER A 71 9.13 8.40 5.81
CA SER A 71 10.12 9.29 5.20
C SER A 71 11.49 8.61 5.00
N TYR A 72 11.82 7.63 5.83
CA TYR A 72 13.18 7.07 5.84
C TYR A 72 13.25 5.61 5.38
N UNK A 73 12.50 5.24 4.59
CA UNK A 73 12.38 4.00 4.13
C UNK A 73 13.13 3.86 2.90
N GLY A 74 13.50 2.70 2.64
CA GLY A 74 14.04 2.34 1.34
C GLY A 74 13.08 2.55 0.19
N LEU A 75 11.80 2.54 0.49
CA LEU A 75 10.75 2.72 -0.52
C LEU A 75 10.30 4.18 -0.64
N THR A 76 10.97 5.10 0.03
CA THR A 76 10.53 6.50 0.07
C THR A 76 10.52 7.15 -1.33
N ASP A 77 11.32 6.63 -2.25
CA ASP A 77 11.27 7.11 -3.63
C ASP A 77 9.89 6.92 -4.26
N GLN A 78 9.06 6.04 -3.72
CA GLN A 78 7.68 5.91 -4.20
C GLN A 78 6.89 7.21 -4.06
N TYR A 79 7.28 8.09 -3.13
CA TYR A 79 6.65 9.42 -3.04
C TYR A 79 6.71 10.16 -4.38
N LEU A 80 7.85 10.11 -5.06
CA LEU A 80 7.98 10.79 -6.37
C LEU A 80 7.04 10.19 -7.39
N GLU A 81 6.94 8.87 -7.39
CA GLU A 81 6.06 8.17 -8.33
C GLU A 81 4.59 8.41 -7.99
N LEU A 82 4.25 8.53 -6.70
CA LEU A 82 2.88 8.82 -6.28
C LEU A 82 2.47 10.23 -6.72
N ASN A 83 3.40 11.20 -6.67
CA ASN A 83 3.11 12.53 -7.21
C ASN A 83 2.77 12.45 -8.70
N ALA A 84 3.55 11.68 -9.46
CA ALA A 84 3.27 11.50 -10.88
C ALA A 84 1.92 10.81 -11.10
N LEU A 85 1.63 9.81 -10.31
CA LEU A 85 0.36 9.10 -10.40
C LEU A 85 -0.82 10.03 -10.12
N GLN A 86 -0.72 10.85 -9.07
CA GLN A 86 -1.78 11.81 -8.74
C GLN A 86 -2.00 12.78 -9.91
N GLU A 87 -0.91 13.26 -10.49
CA GLU A 87 -0.99 14.19 -11.61
C GLU A 87 -1.65 13.54 -12.82
N GLU A 88 -1.26 12.30 -13.11
CA GLU A 88 -1.73 11.60 -14.31
C GLU A 88 -3.18 11.12 -14.19
N LEU A 89 -3.57 10.62 -13.03
CA LEU A 89 -4.91 10.04 -12.86
C LEU A 89 -5.89 10.94 -12.11
N GLY A 90 -5.43 12.06 -11.57
CA GLY A 90 -6.32 13.03 -10.96
C GLY A 90 -7.44 13.47 -11.89
N PRO A 91 -7.13 13.78 -13.17
CA PRO A 91 -8.20 14.15 -14.12
C PRO A 91 -9.23 13.05 -14.36
N PHE A 92 -8.89 11.80 -14.06
CA PHE A 92 -9.83 10.68 -14.19
C PHE A 92 -10.51 10.32 -12.88
N GLY A 93 -10.32 11.14 -11.85
CA GLY A 93 -11.03 10.99 -10.60
C GLY A 93 -10.28 10.28 -9.50
N LEU A 94 -8.95 10.14 -9.60
CA LEU A 94 -8.17 9.52 -8.53
C LEU A 94 -7.73 10.56 -7.51
N VAL A 95 -7.88 10.23 -6.23
CA VAL A 95 -7.35 11.01 -5.11
C VAL A 95 -6.44 10.08 -4.30
N ILE A 96 -5.19 10.50 -4.07
CA ILE A 96 -4.26 9.76 -3.21
C ILE A 96 -4.29 10.40 -1.82
N LEU A 97 -4.33 9.55 -0.78
CA LEU A 97 -4.28 9.99 0.62
C LEU A 97 -3.13 9.24 1.31
N GLY A 98 -2.25 9.98 1.97
CA GLY A 98 -1.07 9.41 2.61
C GLY A 98 -1.16 9.45 4.13
N PHE A 99 -0.81 8.34 4.77
CA PHE A 99 -0.95 8.15 6.21
C PHE A 99 0.39 7.71 6.81
N PRO A 100 1.15 8.64 7.39
CA PRO A 100 2.44 8.28 7.99
C PRO A 100 2.28 7.33 9.17
N SER A 101 3.21 6.37 9.28
CA SER A 101 3.21 5.42 10.38
C SER A 101 4.64 5.03 10.73
N ASN A 102 4.92 4.92 12.03
CA ASN A 102 6.26 4.57 12.51
C ASN A 102 6.41 3.09 12.87
N GLN A 103 5.47 2.25 12.44
CA GLN A 103 5.41 0.87 12.90
C GLN A 103 6.35 -0.08 12.16
N PHE A 104 6.89 0.34 11.01
CA PHE A 104 7.70 -0.52 10.15
C PHE A 104 9.13 -0.02 10.15
N GLY A 105 9.97 -0.67 10.95
CA GLY A 105 11.37 -0.32 11.05
C GLY A 105 11.64 1.02 11.70
N LYS A 106 10.62 1.63 12.30
CA LYS A 106 10.71 2.98 12.87
C LYS A 106 11.21 3.99 11.86
N GLN A 107 10.65 3.90 10.64
CA GLN A 107 11.11 4.72 9.52
C GLN A 107 10.31 6.02 9.37
N GLU A 108 9.41 6.32 10.30
CA GLU A 108 8.73 7.62 10.37
C GLU A 108 8.83 8.16 11.80
N PRO A 109 10.03 8.46 12.26
CA PRO A 109 10.20 8.81 13.69
C PRO A 109 9.83 10.23 14.05
N GLY A 110 9.72 11.14 13.08
CA GLY A 110 9.47 12.56 13.34
C GLY A 110 8.07 12.85 13.83
N GLU A 111 7.92 14.00 14.43
CA GLU A 111 6.59 14.51 14.79
C GLU A 111 5.86 14.95 13.51
N ASN A 112 4.54 15.12 13.60
CA ASN A 112 3.74 15.55 12.48
C ASN A 112 4.32 16.80 11.78
N SER A 113 4.77 17.77 12.58
CA SER A 113 5.31 19.02 12.02
C SER A 113 6.65 18.83 11.31
N GLU A 114 7.32 17.70 11.52
CA GLU A 114 8.63 17.45 10.94
C GLU A 114 8.55 16.68 9.62
N ILE A 115 7.41 16.07 9.32
CA ILE A 115 7.33 15.13 8.19
C ILE A 115 7.46 15.86 6.86
N LEU A 116 6.65 16.90 6.62
CA LEU A 116 6.76 17.63 5.35
C LEU A 116 8.14 18.26 5.15
N PRO A 117 8.75 18.89 6.18
CA PRO A 117 10.12 19.36 6.02
C PRO A 117 11.14 18.24 5.74
N SER A 118 10.98 17.07 6.38
CA SER A 118 11.87 15.94 6.11
C SER A 118 11.79 15.50 4.67
N LEU A 119 10.59 15.43 4.11
CA LEU A 119 10.40 15.06 2.72
C LEU A 119 11.05 16.10 1.80
N LYS A 120 10.90 17.37 2.14
CA LYS A 120 11.36 18.46 1.27
C LYS A 120 12.89 18.61 1.28
N TYR A 121 13.49 18.50 2.45
CA TYR A 121 14.90 18.87 2.61
C TYR A 121 15.84 17.68 2.81
N VAL A 122 15.31 16.52 3.17
CA VAL A 122 16.16 15.37 3.49
C VAL A 122 15.91 14.21 2.54
N ARG A 123 14.68 13.67 2.51
CA ARG A 123 14.42 12.45 1.75
C ARG A 123 12.97 12.41 1.30
N PRO A 124 12.66 12.48 0.02
CA PRO A 124 13.59 12.51 -1.12
C PRO A 124 14.45 13.76 -1.20
N GLY A 125 14.08 14.85 -0.50
CA GLY A 125 14.83 16.09 -0.56
C GLY A 125 14.64 16.82 -1.88
N GLY A 126 15.54 17.74 -2.17
CA GLY A 126 15.51 18.48 -3.42
C GLY A 126 14.28 19.35 -3.61
N GLY A 127 13.63 19.74 -2.51
CA GLY A 127 12.43 20.56 -2.58
C GLY A 127 11.13 19.77 -2.73
N PHE A 128 11.18 18.47 -2.54
CA PHE A 128 10.01 17.62 -2.77
C PHE A 128 8.82 18.02 -1.88
N VAL A 129 7.65 18.15 -2.50
CA VAL A 129 6.38 18.40 -1.81
C VAL A 129 5.36 17.41 -2.37
N PRO A 130 4.71 16.60 -1.53
CA PRO A 130 3.65 15.75 -2.05
C PRO A 130 2.48 16.59 -2.56
N ASN A 131 1.94 16.19 -3.71
CA ASN A 131 0.79 16.87 -4.30
C ASN A 131 -0.52 16.20 -3.90
N PHE A 132 -0.51 15.44 -2.82
CA PHE A 132 -1.68 14.80 -2.26
C PHE A 132 -1.68 15.01 -0.75
N GLN A 133 -2.84 14.86 -0.15
CA GLN A 133 -3.02 15.17 1.28
C GLN A 133 -2.32 14.11 2.14
N LEU A 134 -1.49 14.59 3.07
CA LEU A 134 -1.00 13.76 4.16
C LEU A 134 -1.84 14.02 5.42
N PHE A 135 -1.97 13.00 6.23
CA PHE A 135 -2.75 13.05 7.47
C PHE A 135 -1.81 12.86 8.66
N GLU A 136 -2.33 13.06 9.86
CA GLU A 136 -1.53 12.88 11.08
C GLU A 136 -0.97 11.47 11.16
N LYS A 137 0.26 11.37 11.65
CA LYS A 137 0.89 10.07 11.87
C LYS A 137 0.04 9.24 12.84
N GLY A 138 -0.13 7.97 12.52
CA GLY A 138 -0.92 7.09 13.36
C GLY A 138 -0.60 5.63 13.09
N ASP A 139 -1.28 4.78 13.82
CA ASP A 139 -1.08 3.34 13.68
C ASP A 139 -2.02 2.79 12.61
N VAL A 140 -1.52 1.84 11.84
CA VAL A 140 -2.31 1.12 10.85
C VAL A 140 -2.53 -0.34 11.26
N ASN A 141 -1.78 -0.80 12.25
CA ASN A 141 -1.89 -2.15 12.82
C ASN A 141 -1.93 -2.05 14.34
N GLY A 142 -2.48 -3.07 14.98
CA GLY A 142 -2.40 -3.22 16.42
C GLY A 142 -3.55 -2.60 17.17
N GLU A 143 -3.38 -2.50 18.48
CA GLU A 143 -4.43 -2.08 19.39
C GLU A 143 -4.97 -0.68 19.07
N LYS A 144 -4.09 0.21 18.61
CA LYS A 144 -4.46 1.60 18.36
C LYS A 144 -4.63 1.91 16.87
N GLU A 145 -4.82 0.90 16.05
CA GLU A 145 -4.95 1.15 14.62
C GLU A 145 -6.15 2.02 14.32
N GLN A 146 -5.99 2.90 13.35
CA GLN A 146 -7.05 3.80 12.94
C GLN A 146 -8.21 2.98 12.36
N LYS A 147 -9.44 3.35 12.68
CA LYS A 147 -10.61 2.52 12.38
C LYS A 147 -10.81 2.29 10.89
N PHE A 148 -10.48 3.28 10.05
CA PHE A 148 -10.61 3.07 8.61
C PHE A 148 -9.59 2.05 8.11
N TYR A 149 -8.43 1.93 8.73
CA TYR A 149 -7.49 0.86 8.38
C TYR A 149 -8.01 -0.50 8.82
N THR A 150 -8.70 -0.57 9.95
CA THR A 150 -9.38 -1.81 10.34
C THR A 150 -10.38 -2.23 9.26
N PHE A 151 -11.18 -1.28 8.80
CA PHE A 151 -12.17 -1.53 7.73
C PHE A 151 -11.50 -2.00 6.44
N LEU A 152 -10.44 -1.31 6.01
CA LEU A 152 -9.73 -1.68 4.78
C LEU A 152 -9.12 -3.08 4.87
N LYS A 153 -8.46 -3.38 5.98
CA LYS A 153 -7.80 -4.67 6.17
C LYS A 153 -8.81 -5.81 6.24
N ASN A 154 -9.98 -5.56 6.82
CA ASN A 154 -11.02 -6.59 6.88
C ASN A 154 -11.71 -6.79 5.54
N SER A 155 -11.63 -5.80 4.66
CA SER A 155 -12.25 -5.89 3.33
C SER A 155 -11.36 -6.56 2.30
N CYS A 156 -10.05 -6.59 2.53
CA CYS A 156 -9.07 -6.99 1.51
C CYS A 156 -8.09 -7.99 2.10
N PRO A 157 -7.96 -9.19 1.50
CA PRO A 157 -7.01 -10.16 2.02
C PRO A 157 -5.58 -9.68 1.87
N PRO A 158 -4.66 -10.16 2.74
CA PRO A 158 -3.27 -9.74 2.65
C PRO A 158 -2.60 -10.24 1.39
N THR A 159 -1.53 -9.55 0.97
CA THR A 159 -0.80 -9.88 -0.25
C THR A 159 0.38 -10.80 0.01
N ALA A 160 0.70 -11.10 1.27
CA ALA A 160 1.81 -11.98 1.62
C ALA A 160 1.41 -12.82 2.82
N GLU A 161 1.96 -14.04 2.88
CA GLU A 161 1.71 -14.92 4.02
C GLU A 161 2.47 -14.45 5.25
N LEU A 162 3.76 -14.14 5.09
CA LEU A 162 4.61 -13.77 6.21
C LEU A 162 4.39 -12.32 6.62
N LEU A 163 4.45 -12.06 7.90
CA LEU A 163 4.37 -10.70 8.42
C LEU A 163 5.69 -9.95 8.23
N GLY A 164 6.80 -10.63 8.40
CA GLY A 164 8.13 -10.03 8.28
C GLY A 164 8.99 -10.34 9.50
N SER A 165 10.12 -9.66 9.60
CA SER A 165 11.06 -9.87 10.71
C SER A 165 10.54 -9.23 11.99
N PRO A 166 10.36 -10.00 13.08
CA PRO A 166 9.75 -9.46 14.30
C PRO A 166 10.49 -8.26 14.88
N GLY A 167 11.80 -8.20 14.73
CA GLY A 167 12.58 -7.09 15.28
C GLY A 167 12.36 -5.76 14.58
N ARG A 168 11.64 -5.75 13.47
CA ARG A 168 11.40 -4.53 12.71
C ARG A 168 9.93 -4.13 12.67
N LEU A 169 9.08 -4.86 13.41
CA LEU A 169 7.64 -4.64 13.41
C LEU A 169 7.20 -4.25 14.81
N PHE A 170 6.51 -3.13 14.93
CA PHE A 170 6.27 -2.50 16.24
C PHE A 170 4.78 -2.27 16.49
N TRP A 171 4.05 -3.34 16.73
CA TRP A 171 2.66 -3.27 17.17
C TRP A 171 2.23 -4.57 17.83
N GLU A 172 1.18 -4.50 18.61
CA GLU A 172 0.52 -5.64 19.24
C GLU A 172 -0.98 -5.37 19.32
N PRO A 173 -1.83 -6.37 19.19
CA PRO A 173 -1.52 -7.73 18.76
C PRO A 173 -1.28 -7.79 17.25
N MET A 174 -0.58 -8.81 16.81
CA MET A 174 -0.38 -9.03 15.39
C MET A 174 -1.50 -9.92 14.86
N LYS A 175 -2.05 -9.54 13.71
CA LYS A 175 -3.14 -10.26 13.09
C LYS A 175 -2.78 -10.60 11.65
N ILE A 176 -3.48 -11.60 11.13
CA ILE A 176 -3.16 -12.14 9.80
C ILE A 176 -3.38 -11.10 8.69
N HIS A 177 -4.32 -10.18 8.87
CA HIS A 177 -4.64 -9.17 7.86
C HIS A 177 -3.72 -7.96 7.90
N ASP A 178 -2.81 -7.88 8.87
CA ASP A 178 -2.02 -6.68 9.12
C ASP A 178 -1.22 -6.26 7.90
N ILE A 179 -0.99 -4.97 7.80
CA ILE A 179 -0.12 -4.39 6.79
C ILE A 179 1.31 -4.84 7.07
N ARG A 180 2.02 -5.26 6.02
CA ARG A 180 3.34 -5.87 6.14
C ARG A 180 4.47 -4.86 6.22
N TRP A 181 4.32 -3.74 5.53
CA TRP A 181 5.41 -2.77 5.49
C TRP A 181 4.92 -1.42 4.97
N ASN A 182 5.80 -0.44 4.98
CA ASN A 182 5.53 0.90 4.43
C ASN A 182 5.13 0.79 2.96
N PHE A 183 4.19 1.62 2.55
CA PHE A 183 3.74 1.79 1.16
C PHE A 183 2.89 0.64 0.62
N GLU A 184 2.20 -0.09 1.48
CA GLU A 184 1.06 -0.87 1.02
C GLU A 184 -0.05 0.08 0.57
N LYS A 185 -0.86 -0.36 -0.36
CA LYS A 185 -1.88 0.51 -0.95
C LYS A 185 -3.21 -0.20 -1.03
N PHE A 186 -4.29 0.58 -0.86
CA PHE A 186 -5.66 0.09 -0.98
C PHE A 186 -6.40 1.04 -1.91
N LEU A 187 -7.12 0.51 -2.89
CA LEU A 187 -7.99 1.31 -3.75
C LEU A 187 -9.44 1.16 -3.28
N VAL A 188 -10.11 2.29 -3.13
CA VAL A 188 -11.53 2.33 -2.80
C VAL A 188 -12.25 2.94 -4.00
N GLY A 189 -13.35 2.32 -4.41
CA GLY A 189 -14.13 2.79 -5.55
C GLY A 189 -15.00 3.99 -5.25
N PRO A 190 -15.63 4.57 -6.28
CA PRO A 190 -16.45 5.77 -6.10
C PRO A 190 -17.65 5.58 -5.18
N ASP A 191 -18.06 4.35 -4.95
CA ASP A 191 -19.14 4.02 -4.03
C ASP A 191 -18.67 3.83 -2.58
N GLY A 192 -17.37 3.99 -2.34
CA GLY A 192 -16.83 3.85 -0.99
C GLY A 192 -16.47 2.42 -0.60
N ILE A 193 -16.49 1.49 -1.55
CA ILE A 193 -16.22 0.06 -1.30
C ILE A 193 -14.78 -0.25 -1.71
N PRO A 194 -13.99 -0.89 -0.82
CA PRO A 194 -12.62 -1.26 -1.20
C PRO A 194 -12.59 -2.28 -2.35
N VAL A 195 -11.62 -2.12 -3.24
CA VAL A 195 -11.55 -2.84 -4.51
C VAL A 195 -10.31 -3.72 -4.61
N MET A 196 -9.13 -3.15 -4.29
CA MET A 196 -7.85 -3.83 -4.46
C MET A 196 -6.89 -3.41 -3.36
N ARG A 197 -5.94 -4.32 -3.09
CA ARG A 197 -4.85 -4.08 -2.14
C ARG A 197 -3.55 -4.53 -2.79
N TRP A 198 -2.48 -3.72 -2.68
CA TRP A 198 -1.18 -4.01 -3.30
C TRP A 198 -0.10 -4.23 -2.27
N TYR A 199 0.76 -5.18 -2.58
CA TYR A 199 1.99 -5.44 -1.85
C TYR A 199 2.88 -4.18 -1.88
N HIS A 200 3.60 -3.95 -0.79
CA HIS A 200 4.35 -2.69 -0.67
C HIS A 200 5.41 -2.50 -1.76
N ARG A 201 5.98 -3.60 -2.28
CA ARG A 201 6.99 -3.52 -3.33
C ARG A 201 6.43 -3.50 -4.74
N THR A 202 5.14 -3.65 -4.89
CA THR A 202 4.53 -3.52 -6.23
C THR A 202 4.83 -2.12 -6.74
N THR A 203 5.37 -2.03 -7.95
CA THR A 203 5.76 -0.74 -8.51
C THR A 203 4.55 0.17 -8.69
N VAL A 204 4.75 1.47 -8.55
CA VAL A 204 3.67 2.42 -8.74
C VAL A 204 3.18 2.36 -10.19
N SER A 205 4.04 2.04 -11.14
CA SER A 205 3.60 1.87 -12.53
C SER A 205 2.64 0.69 -12.68
N ASN A 206 2.88 -0.41 -11.96
CA ASN A 206 1.94 -1.54 -11.97
C ASN A 206 0.63 -1.18 -11.27
N VAL A 207 0.70 -0.44 -10.18
CA VAL A 207 -0.50 0.05 -9.51
C VAL A 207 -1.33 0.89 -10.48
N LYS A 208 -0.68 1.79 -11.21
CA LYS A 208 -1.34 2.63 -12.21
C LYS A 208 -2.05 1.78 -13.27
N MET A 209 -1.37 0.77 -13.80
CA MET A 209 -1.96 -0.10 -14.81
C MET A 209 -3.19 -0.83 -14.28
N ASP A 210 -3.11 -1.32 -13.05
CA ASP A 210 -4.23 -2.02 -12.42
C ASP A 210 -5.42 -1.08 -12.20
N ILE A 211 -5.15 0.15 -11.76
CA ILE A 211 -6.21 1.14 -11.56
C ILE A 211 -6.88 1.47 -12.89
N LEU A 212 -6.08 1.74 -13.93
CA LEU A 212 -6.63 2.05 -15.24
C LEU A 212 -7.48 0.90 -15.79
N SER A 213 -7.00 -0.31 -15.63
CA SER A 213 -7.73 -1.49 -16.07
C SER A 213 -9.08 -1.59 -15.35
N TYR A 214 -9.07 -1.36 -14.03
CA TYR A 214 -10.31 -1.39 -13.26
C TYR A 214 -11.27 -0.29 -13.72
N MET A 215 -10.77 0.92 -13.90
CA MET A 215 -11.59 2.05 -14.34
C MET A 215 -12.24 1.75 -15.69
N ARG A 216 -11.48 1.17 -16.62
CA ARG A 216 -12.00 0.81 -17.95
C ARG A 216 -13.11 -0.23 -17.85
N ARG A 217 -12.92 -1.24 -16.99
CA ARG A 217 -13.95 -2.27 -16.82
C ARG A 217 -15.23 -1.68 -16.25
N GLN A 218 -15.11 -0.78 -15.27
CA GLN A 218 -16.27 -0.14 -14.67
C GLN A 218 -17.00 0.76 -15.67
N ALA A 219 -16.26 1.48 -16.49
CA ALA A 219 -16.86 2.32 -17.53
C ALA A 219 -17.62 1.47 -18.55
N ALA A 220 -17.07 0.33 -18.94
CA ALA A 220 -17.72 -0.58 -19.89
C ALA A 220 -19.01 -1.17 -19.30
N LEU A 221 -18.99 -1.55 -18.01
CA LEU A 221 -20.17 -2.08 -17.35
C LEU A 221 -21.26 -1.02 -17.23
N SER A 222 -20.89 0.22 -16.90
CA SER A 222 -21.82 1.32 -16.81
C SER A 222 -22.48 1.62 -18.16
N ALA A 223 -21.70 1.57 -19.24
CA ALA A 223 -22.22 1.79 -20.60
C ALA A 223 -23.22 0.71 -20.99
N ARG A 224 -22.98 -0.55 -20.59
CA ARG A 224 -23.90 -1.66 -20.91
C ARG A 224 -25.21 -1.54 -20.15
N GLY A 225 -25.20 -0.91 -18.98
CA GLY A 225 -26.38 -0.73 -18.16
C GLY A 225 -27.35 0.33 -18.67
N LYS A 226 -26.94 1.06 -19.68
CA LYS A 226 -27.79 2.06 -20.34
C LYS A 226 -28.37 1.49 -21.62
#